data_cbac3262b1c93c76f4646142ad4f7318
#
_entry.id   cbac3262b1c93c76f4646142ad4f7318
#
_cell.length_a   1.000
_cell.length_b   1.000
_cell.length_c   1.000
_cell.angle_alpha   90.00
_cell.angle_beta   90.00
_cell.angle_gamma   90.00
#
_symmetry.space_group_name_H-M   'P 1'
#
loop_
_entity.id
_entity.type
_entity.pdbx_description
1 polymer ?
#
loop_
_entity_poly.entity_id
_entity_poly.type
_entity_poly.pdbx_seq_one_letter_code
_entity_poly.pdbx_strand_id
1 'polypeptide(L)'
;MSPEHKERWVADPPIRRALLSVSDKEGLIELALGLRALDVELWSTGGSASHIRAAGIEVRGIESITGFPEILDGRVKTLHPAVHAALLARRECATHLEALDRHGIASIDLIAVNFYPFEDFANSSERPLEETIEQIDIGGPAMVRSAAKNWRGVAVLTSPRQYTAALENMRHNHRRRGIPVIGAGERFRLAVAAFEAVTAYDAAVSNFLGSVVLPAEEEDQALPSVFCGERPQRTVFPSQRSMCFVKVRDLRYGENPHQRAALYRDLAPVPGSIVGAKQLQGKELSFNNLADADTAWDCVQSFERPSCVIVKHANPCGVASGNGPLEAYRKAFACDPTSAFGGVIAFNRKLDAVTAEALNQQFLEVLIAPDLSEEALARLSSKTALRVLRIACASEASNPRQGRIRGEDLKRIGSGLLVQDADTGDILNKGGDLGADTGGILNNGADLGAKAWRCVTHALPSKAQTSDLLFAWRVAKFLKSNAIVFARDEQTLGLGAGQMSRLDAARIARYKAQDAGLGLEGSVAASDAFFPFRDGLEVLADAGACAVIQPGGSIRDHEVIEAADARGLAMVFTGVRHFRH
;
A
#
# COMPACT_ATOMS: atom_id res chain seq x y z
N MET A 1 18.82 -6.26 -42.98
CA MET A 1 20.00 -6.37 -42.06
C MET A 1 20.89 -7.46 -42.62
N SER A 2 22.10 -7.10 -43.10
CA SER A 2 23.03 -8.03 -43.72
C SER A 2 23.60 -9.02 -42.70
N PRO A 3 23.99 -10.26 -43.11
CA PRO A 3 24.46 -11.32 -42.22
C PRO A 3 25.85 -11.11 -41.58
N GLU A 4 26.51 -10.00 -41.82
CA GLU A 4 27.91 -9.78 -41.47
C GLU A 4 28.17 -9.22 -40.05
N HIS A 5 27.14 -8.96 -39.24
CA HIS A 5 27.28 -8.45 -37.87
C HIS A 5 26.94 -9.48 -36.81
N LYS A 6 27.40 -10.72 -36.95
CA LYS A 6 27.59 -11.58 -35.78
C LYS A 6 28.85 -11.08 -35.03
N GLU A 7 28.71 -9.93 -34.37
CA GLU A 7 29.71 -9.41 -33.44
C GLU A 7 30.00 -10.53 -32.40
N ARG A 8 31.26 -10.98 -32.34
CA ARG A 8 31.73 -11.90 -31.31
C ARG A 8 31.40 -11.30 -29.97
N TRP A 9 30.56 -11.97 -29.20
CA TRP A 9 30.31 -11.62 -27.80
C TRP A 9 31.69 -11.59 -27.08
N VAL A 10 32.12 -10.40 -26.71
CA VAL A 10 33.27 -10.25 -25.82
C VAL A 10 32.84 -10.84 -24.48
N ALA A 11 33.65 -11.76 -23.96
CA ALA A 11 33.48 -12.27 -22.60
C ALA A 11 33.33 -11.10 -21.64
N ASP A 12 32.45 -11.24 -20.63
CA ASP A 12 32.12 -10.20 -19.64
C ASP A 12 33.29 -9.23 -19.39
N PRO A 13 33.19 -7.93 -19.72
CA PRO A 13 34.29 -6.99 -19.60
C PRO A 13 34.71 -6.80 -18.14
N PRO A 14 36.02 -6.67 -17.85
CA PRO A 14 36.51 -6.44 -16.51
C PRO A 14 36.05 -5.08 -15.98
N ILE A 15 35.80 -5.01 -14.68
CA ILE A 15 35.54 -3.75 -13.98
C ILE A 15 36.86 -3.19 -13.49
N ARG A 16 37.34 -2.16 -14.15
CA ARG A 16 38.62 -1.49 -13.83
C ARG A 16 38.41 -0.15 -13.15
N ARG A 17 37.31 0.54 -13.47
CA ARG A 17 36.97 1.87 -12.95
C ARG A 17 35.54 1.95 -12.53
N ALA A 18 35.33 2.49 -11.32
CA ALA A 18 33.99 2.71 -10.76
C ALA A 18 33.80 4.19 -10.44
N LEU A 19 32.63 4.75 -10.83
CA LEU A 19 32.20 6.08 -10.45
C LEU A 19 31.13 5.97 -9.35
N LEU A 20 31.40 6.56 -8.17
CA LEU A 20 30.56 6.53 -6.99
C LEU A 20 30.00 7.93 -6.74
N SER A 21 28.71 8.12 -6.94
CA SER A 21 28.01 9.41 -6.75
C SER A 21 26.65 9.16 -6.12
N VAL A 22 26.58 9.16 -4.80
CA VAL A 22 25.40 8.75 -4.05
C VAL A 22 24.91 9.83 -3.09
N SER A 23 23.61 9.99 -2.97
CA SER A 23 22.94 10.81 -1.95
C SER A 23 22.90 10.03 -0.62
N ASP A 24 22.28 8.84 -0.64
CA ASP A 24 22.30 7.91 0.47
C ASP A 24 23.66 7.19 0.50
N LYS A 25 24.37 7.34 1.61
CA LYS A 25 25.73 6.82 1.82
C LYS A 25 25.78 5.50 2.57
N GLU A 26 24.62 4.86 2.82
CA GLU A 26 24.57 3.52 3.41
C GLU A 26 25.41 2.53 2.58
N GLY A 27 26.32 1.81 3.23
CA GLY A 27 27.18 0.80 2.60
C GLY A 27 28.21 1.34 1.59
N LEU A 28 28.35 2.68 1.43
CA LEU A 28 29.28 3.27 0.46
C LEU A 28 30.74 2.94 0.77
N ILE A 29 31.11 2.97 2.05
CA ILE A 29 32.49 2.69 2.47
C ILE A 29 32.83 1.22 2.24
N GLU A 30 31.94 0.31 2.58
CA GLU A 30 32.09 -1.13 2.34
C GLU A 30 32.23 -1.44 0.83
N LEU A 31 31.43 -0.75 0.00
CA LEU A 31 31.52 -0.85 -1.44
C LEU A 31 32.89 -0.36 -1.94
N ALA A 32 33.33 0.81 -1.49
CA ALA A 32 34.59 1.41 -1.89
C ALA A 32 35.82 0.52 -1.49
N LEU A 33 35.83 0.03 -0.25
CA LEU A 33 36.86 -0.91 0.24
C LEU A 33 36.83 -2.21 -0.57
N GLY A 34 35.66 -2.75 -0.85
CA GLY A 34 35.52 -3.97 -1.63
C GLY A 34 35.99 -3.83 -3.06
N LEU A 35 35.76 -2.69 -3.70
CA LEU A 35 36.22 -2.37 -5.05
C LEU A 35 37.76 -2.18 -5.07
N ARG A 36 38.30 -1.43 -4.11
CA ARG A 36 39.78 -1.26 -3.98
C ARG A 36 40.51 -2.58 -3.75
N ALA A 37 39.95 -3.49 -2.93
CA ALA A 37 40.52 -4.82 -2.72
C ALA A 37 40.50 -5.71 -3.98
N LEU A 38 39.83 -5.29 -5.04
CA LEU A 38 39.78 -5.91 -6.36
C LEU A 38 40.52 -5.10 -7.42
N ASP A 39 41.43 -4.18 -7.00
CA ASP A 39 42.20 -3.28 -7.85
C ASP A 39 41.37 -2.40 -8.78
N VAL A 40 40.14 -2.06 -8.37
CA VAL A 40 39.28 -1.12 -9.11
C VAL A 40 39.63 0.31 -8.74
N GLU A 41 39.92 1.15 -9.74
CA GLU A 41 40.12 2.59 -9.58
C GLU A 41 38.82 3.27 -9.24
N LEU A 42 38.81 4.13 -8.20
CA LEU A 42 37.60 4.83 -7.75
C LEU A 42 37.59 6.28 -8.19
N TRP A 43 36.46 6.68 -8.78
CA TRP A 43 36.15 8.06 -9.08
C TRP A 43 34.86 8.46 -8.35
N SER A 44 34.77 9.73 -7.94
CA SER A 44 33.60 10.17 -7.18
C SER A 44 33.37 11.67 -7.33
N THR A 45 32.18 12.12 -6.88
CA THR A 45 31.75 13.51 -6.94
C THR A 45 31.57 14.10 -5.54
N GLY A 46 31.87 15.36 -5.36
CA GLY A 46 31.51 16.21 -4.21
C GLY A 46 31.47 15.50 -2.84
N GLY A 47 30.28 15.45 -2.24
CA GLY A 47 30.08 14.88 -0.91
C GLY A 47 30.37 13.38 -0.80
N SER A 48 30.21 12.58 -1.87
CA SER A 48 30.58 11.16 -1.87
C SER A 48 32.10 11.01 -1.85
N ALA A 49 32.84 11.81 -2.63
CA ALA A 49 34.29 11.82 -2.62
C ALA A 49 34.87 12.22 -1.24
N SER A 50 34.30 13.25 -0.61
CA SER A 50 34.69 13.68 0.74
C SER A 50 34.45 12.59 1.78
N HIS A 51 33.32 11.89 1.71
CA HIS A 51 32.98 10.79 2.62
C HIS A 51 33.96 9.59 2.48
N ILE A 52 34.32 9.22 1.24
CA ILE A 52 35.26 8.14 0.95
C ILE A 52 36.68 8.52 1.41
N ARG A 53 37.14 9.76 1.16
CA ARG A 53 38.46 10.24 1.60
C ARG A 53 38.58 10.29 3.12
N ALA A 54 37.47 10.70 3.82
CA ALA A 54 37.46 10.72 5.28
C ALA A 54 37.64 9.33 5.91
N ALA A 55 37.29 8.27 5.19
CA ALA A 55 37.57 6.88 5.58
C ALA A 55 38.97 6.39 5.19
N GLY A 56 39.86 7.27 4.71
CA GLY A 56 41.24 6.92 4.32
C GLY A 56 41.34 6.17 2.98
N ILE A 57 40.29 6.18 2.15
CA ILE A 57 40.29 5.47 0.87
C ILE A 57 40.65 6.45 -0.25
N GLU A 58 41.63 6.04 -1.08
CA GLU A 58 42.03 6.82 -2.25
C GLU A 58 40.89 6.86 -3.28
N VAL A 59 40.50 8.06 -3.69
CA VAL A 59 39.45 8.31 -4.71
C VAL A 59 39.78 9.58 -5.49
N ARG A 60 39.65 9.49 -6.81
CA ARG A 60 39.80 10.65 -7.70
C ARG A 60 38.53 11.43 -7.82
N GLY A 61 38.61 12.75 -7.90
CA GLY A 61 37.47 13.61 -8.21
C GLY A 61 37.10 13.52 -9.68
N ILE A 62 35.80 13.71 -9.99
CA ILE A 62 35.28 13.69 -11.36
C ILE A 62 35.93 14.80 -12.22
N GLU A 63 36.43 15.86 -11.62
CA GLU A 63 37.14 16.97 -12.25
C GLU A 63 38.40 16.51 -12.99
N SER A 64 39.02 15.41 -12.53
CA SER A 64 40.19 14.80 -13.21
C SER A 64 39.82 14.16 -14.55
N ILE A 65 38.56 13.85 -14.80
CA ILE A 65 38.06 13.32 -16.07
C ILE A 65 37.57 14.45 -16.98
N THR A 66 36.83 15.39 -16.39
CA THR A 66 36.21 16.46 -17.16
C THR A 66 37.16 17.59 -17.52
N GLY A 67 38.21 17.78 -16.74
CA GLY A 67 39.03 18.98 -16.79
C GLY A 67 38.26 20.27 -16.51
N PHE A 68 37.05 20.14 -15.97
CA PHE A 68 36.12 21.24 -15.78
C PHE A 68 35.67 21.30 -14.31
N PRO A 69 35.70 22.49 -13.68
CA PRO A 69 35.26 22.62 -12.29
C PRO A 69 33.75 22.46 -12.14
N GLU A 70 33.31 22.15 -10.94
CA GLU A 70 31.89 22.24 -10.57
C GLU A 70 31.45 23.71 -10.62
N ILE A 71 30.31 23.99 -11.26
CA ILE A 71 29.75 25.34 -11.44
C ILE A 71 28.26 25.35 -11.08
N LEU A 72 27.70 26.56 -10.94
CA LEU A 72 26.27 26.79 -10.62
C LEU A 72 25.86 26.07 -9.34
N ASP A 73 26.63 26.24 -8.27
CA ASP A 73 26.41 25.63 -6.95
C ASP A 73 26.21 24.10 -7.00
N GLY A 74 26.90 23.44 -7.93
CA GLY A 74 26.86 21.98 -8.10
C GLY A 74 25.81 21.46 -9.06
N ARG A 75 24.98 22.29 -9.66
CA ARG A 75 24.00 21.88 -10.67
C ARG A 75 24.66 21.26 -11.91
N VAL A 76 25.90 21.67 -12.24
CA VAL A 76 26.67 21.12 -13.35
C VAL A 76 28.02 20.61 -12.86
N LYS A 77 28.15 19.30 -12.79
CA LYS A 77 29.41 18.61 -12.45
C LYS A 77 29.61 17.31 -13.22
N THR A 78 28.55 16.58 -13.50
CA THR A 78 28.57 15.29 -14.21
C THR A 78 27.95 15.36 -15.60
N LEU A 79 27.26 16.44 -15.95
CA LEU A 79 26.70 16.70 -17.28
C LEU A 79 27.80 17.19 -18.23
N HIS A 80 28.75 16.29 -18.52
CA HIS A 80 29.91 16.60 -19.36
C HIS A 80 30.12 15.52 -20.41
N PRO A 81 30.44 15.85 -21.69
CA PRO A 81 30.65 14.87 -22.74
C PRO A 81 31.63 13.75 -22.38
N ALA A 82 32.72 14.05 -21.66
CA ALA A 82 33.69 13.05 -21.26
C ALA A 82 33.10 11.98 -20.33
N VAL A 83 32.23 12.36 -19.36
CA VAL A 83 31.56 11.43 -18.46
C VAL A 83 30.60 10.53 -19.25
N HIS A 84 29.77 11.12 -20.09
CA HIS A 84 28.79 10.35 -20.87
C HIS A 84 29.44 9.51 -21.96
N ALA A 85 30.53 9.96 -22.57
CA ALA A 85 31.32 9.16 -23.51
C ALA A 85 31.95 7.94 -22.82
N ALA A 86 32.53 8.12 -21.59
CA ALA A 86 33.08 7.05 -20.80
C ALA A 86 32.04 5.97 -20.46
N LEU A 87 30.78 6.35 -20.24
CA LEU A 87 29.65 5.46 -19.96
C LEU A 87 29.06 4.82 -21.21
N LEU A 88 28.87 5.58 -22.31
CA LEU A 88 28.12 5.17 -23.50
C LEU A 88 28.97 4.41 -24.52
N ALA A 89 30.31 4.51 -24.50
CA ALA A 89 31.16 3.86 -25.47
C ALA A 89 31.01 2.33 -25.39
N ARG A 90 30.60 1.72 -26.50
CA ARG A 90 30.49 0.26 -26.64
C ARG A 90 31.87 -0.36 -26.68
N ARG A 91 32.16 -1.29 -25.77
CA ARG A 91 33.49 -1.91 -25.59
C ARG A 91 33.88 -2.83 -26.75
N GLU A 92 32.91 -3.33 -27.52
CA GLU A 92 33.06 -4.15 -28.71
C GLU A 92 33.24 -3.33 -30.01
N CYS A 93 33.11 -2.01 -29.95
CA CYS A 93 33.13 -1.13 -31.12
C CYS A 93 34.49 -0.39 -31.18
N ALA A 94 35.36 -0.76 -32.15
CA ALA A 94 36.71 -0.19 -32.30
C ALA A 94 36.67 1.34 -32.47
N THR A 95 35.75 1.86 -33.29
CA THR A 95 35.60 3.31 -33.53
C THR A 95 35.24 4.09 -32.28
N HIS A 96 34.46 3.46 -31.34
CA HIS A 96 34.16 4.08 -30.05
C HIS A 96 35.40 4.14 -29.14
N LEU A 97 36.20 3.07 -29.13
CA LEU A 97 37.43 3.04 -28.33
C LEU A 97 38.47 4.01 -28.86
N GLU A 98 38.68 4.07 -30.18
CA GLU A 98 39.52 5.07 -30.84
C GLU A 98 39.08 6.52 -30.55
N ALA A 99 37.78 6.76 -30.47
CA ALA A 99 37.26 8.08 -30.11
C ALA A 99 37.58 8.43 -28.64
N LEU A 100 37.45 7.47 -27.72
CA LEU A 100 37.85 7.67 -26.32
C LEU A 100 39.37 7.97 -26.21
N ASP A 101 40.19 7.18 -26.88
CA ASP A 101 41.67 7.37 -26.87
C ASP A 101 42.06 8.73 -27.45
N ARG A 102 41.49 9.13 -28.57
CA ARG A 102 41.74 10.44 -29.21
C ARG A 102 41.44 11.62 -28.28
N HIS A 103 40.45 11.48 -27.42
CA HIS A 103 40.06 12.51 -26.47
C HIS A 103 40.61 12.30 -25.06
N GLY A 104 41.48 11.29 -24.84
CA GLY A 104 42.06 10.99 -23.54
C GLY A 104 41.02 10.57 -22.49
N ILE A 105 39.89 10.00 -22.91
CA ILE A 105 38.80 9.61 -22.02
C ILE A 105 38.93 8.14 -21.62
N ALA A 106 39.11 7.89 -20.34
CA ALA A 106 39.10 6.54 -19.80
C ALA A 106 37.67 6.02 -19.60
N SER A 107 37.41 4.74 -19.93
CA SER A 107 36.09 4.14 -19.76
C SER A 107 35.74 3.95 -18.30
N ILE A 108 34.45 4.08 -17.97
CA ILE A 108 33.86 3.73 -16.65
C ILE A 108 33.12 2.41 -16.81
N ASP A 109 33.38 1.44 -15.93
CA ASP A 109 32.87 0.07 -16.07
C ASP A 109 31.78 -0.27 -15.02
N LEU A 110 31.74 0.52 -13.93
CA LEU A 110 30.70 0.44 -12.91
C LEU A 110 30.31 1.85 -12.46
N ILE A 111 29.02 2.07 -12.24
CA ILE A 111 28.56 3.23 -11.47
C ILE A 111 27.73 2.79 -10.27
N ALA A 112 27.88 3.51 -9.16
CA ALA A 112 26.94 3.49 -8.04
C ALA A 112 26.37 4.90 -7.88
N VAL A 113 25.08 5.05 -8.20
CA VAL A 113 24.39 6.33 -8.20
C VAL A 113 22.97 6.13 -7.68
N ASN A 114 22.66 6.74 -6.56
CA ASN A 114 21.27 6.89 -6.09
C ASN A 114 20.90 8.37 -6.07
N PHE A 115 19.59 8.63 -6.13
CA PHE A 115 19.08 9.99 -6.31
C PHE A 115 18.82 10.68 -4.97
N TYR A 116 18.65 12.00 -4.99
CA TYR A 116 18.14 12.72 -3.83
C TYR A 116 16.76 12.18 -3.46
N PRO A 117 16.39 12.14 -2.15
CA PRO A 117 15.10 11.62 -1.69
C PRO A 117 13.97 12.64 -1.97
N PHE A 118 13.66 12.84 -3.25
CA PHE A 118 12.69 13.83 -3.69
C PHE A 118 11.32 13.66 -3.04
N GLU A 119 10.84 12.42 -2.87
CA GLU A 119 9.54 12.15 -2.24
C GLU A 119 9.47 12.66 -0.78
N ASP A 120 10.56 12.56 -0.03
CA ASP A 120 10.62 13.04 1.36
C ASP A 120 10.49 14.57 1.40
N PHE A 121 11.10 15.26 0.43
CA PHE A 121 10.97 16.71 0.26
C PHE A 121 9.58 17.10 -0.23
N ALA A 122 9.07 16.43 -1.25
CA ALA A 122 7.76 16.69 -1.84
C ALA A 122 6.59 16.44 -0.87
N ASN A 123 6.74 15.50 0.06
CA ASN A 123 5.75 15.19 1.09
C ASN A 123 5.80 16.12 2.31
N SER A 124 6.85 16.94 2.45
CA SER A 124 6.93 17.96 3.49
C SER A 124 5.96 19.10 3.16
N SER A 125 4.88 19.21 3.93
CA SER A 125 3.86 20.28 3.75
C SER A 125 4.37 21.69 4.08
N GLU A 126 5.63 21.85 4.50
CA GLU A 126 6.14 23.10 5.08
C GLU A 126 7.12 23.87 4.18
N ARG A 127 7.48 23.33 3.01
CA ARG A 127 8.53 23.90 2.16
C ARG A 127 7.98 24.71 1.00
N PRO A 128 8.67 25.82 0.64
CA PRO A 128 8.41 26.55 -0.60
C PRO A 128 8.62 25.67 -1.85
N LEU A 129 7.95 26.04 -2.95
CA LEU A 129 8.04 25.31 -4.21
C LEU A 129 9.48 25.28 -4.76
N GLU A 130 10.16 26.44 -4.75
CA GLU A 130 11.52 26.56 -5.25
C GLU A 130 12.51 25.65 -4.50
N GLU A 131 12.40 25.56 -3.17
CA GLU A 131 13.27 24.66 -2.38
C GLU A 131 13.07 23.19 -2.76
N THR A 132 11.84 22.82 -3.10
CA THR A 132 11.53 21.45 -3.55
C THR A 132 12.05 21.22 -4.97
N ILE A 133 11.93 22.21 -5.86
CA ILE A 133 12.48 22.14 -7.24
C ILE A 133 14.00 21.98 -7.21
N GLU A 134 14.70 22.68 -6.31
CA GLU A 134 16.16 22.55 -6.17
C GLU A 134 16.63 21.14 -5.77
N GLN A 135 15.75 20.30 -5.24
CA GLN A 135 16.05 18.90 -4.92
C GLN A 135 15.92 17.96 -6.14
N ILE A 136 15.54 18.48 -7.31
CA ILE A 136 15.46 17.65 -8.52
C ILE A 136 16.87 17.35 -9.02
N ASP A 137 17.23 16.07 -8.97
CA ASP A 137 18.51 15.57 -9.49
C ASP A 137 18.45 15.41 -11.02
N ILE A 138 19.30 16.11 -11.73
CA ILE A 138 19.44 16.01 -13.18
C ILE A 138 20.61 15.09 -13.56
N GLY A 139 21.75 15.26 -12.91
CA GLY A 139 22.99 14.57 -13.25
C GLY A 139 22.96 13.08 -12.94
N GLY A 140 22.41 12.69 -11.80
CA GLY A 140 22.27 11.29 -11.38
C GLY A 140 21.48 10.46 -12.37
N PRO A 141 20.20 10.79 -12.64
CA PRO A 141 19.38 10.12 -13.64
C PRO A 141 20.02 10.08 -15.05
N ALA A 142 20.67 11.15 -15.48
CA ALA A 142 21.35 11.18 -16.77
C ALA A 142 22.50 10.16 -16.86
N MET A 143 23.34 10.06 -15.81
CA MET A 143 24.40 9.04 -15.74
C MET A 143 23.84 7.62 -15.70
N VAL A 144 22.82 7.38 -14.87
CA VAL A 144 22.17 6.08 -14.73
C VAL A 144 21.59 5.62 -16.06
N ARG A 145 20.86 6.48 -16.78
CA ARG A 145 20.31 6.19 -18.11
C ARG A 145 21.40 5.87 -19.13
N SER A 146 22.52 6.63 -19.13
CA SER A 146 23.64 6.41 -20.03
C SER A 146 24.31 5.06 -19.79
N ALA A 147 24.59 4.74 -18.53
CA ALA A 147 25.21 3.48 -18.14
C ALA A 147 24.28 2.28 -18.39
N ALA A 148 23.00 2.37 -18.02
CA ALA A 148 22.02 1.31 -18.23
C ALA A 148 21.79 1.03 -19.73
N LYS A 149 21.79 2.04 -20.58
CA LYS A 149 21.75 1.85 -22.05
C LYS A 149 22.95 1.03 -22.54
N ASN A 150 24.11 1.20 -21.94
CA ASN A 150 25.33 0.46 -22.26
C ASN A 150 25.59 -0.70 -21.27
N TRP A 151 24.56 -1.39 -20.82
CA TRP A 151 24.61 -2.44 -19.80
C TRP A 151 25.65 -3.54 -20.10
N ARG A 152 25.97 -3.78 -21.35
CA ARG A 152 27.03 -4.73 -21.75
C ARG A 152 28.42 -4.28 -21.27
N GLY A 153 28.68 -2.97 -21.30
CA GLY A 153 29.95 -2.37 -20.93
C GLY A 153 30.01 -1.86 -19.49
N VAL A 154 28.84 -1.52 -18.89
CA VAL A 154 28.77 -0.85 -17.58
C VAL A 154 27.80 -1.56 -16.65
N ALA A 155 28.23 -1.81 -15.41
CA ALA A 155 27.34 -2.26 -14.33
C ALA A 155 26.77 -1.03 -13.61
N VAL A 156 25.46 -1.04 -13.30
CA VAL A 156 24.75 0.11 -12.71
C VAL A 156 24.13 -0.28 -11.37
N LEU A 157 24.59 0.31 -10.30
CA LEU A 157 24.05 0.13 -8.95
C LEU A 157 23.28 1.39 -8.55
N THR A 158 21.99 1.27 -8.27
CA THR A 158 21.12 2.40 -7.93
C THR A 158 20.61 2.36 -6.48
N SER A 159 20.97 1.33 -5.72
CA SER A 159 20.55 1.16 -4.33
C SER A 159 21.64 0.49 -3.49
N PRO A 160 21.82 0.89 -2.22
CA PRO A 160 22.71 0.22 -1.27
C PRO A 160 22.47 -1.29 -1.16
N ARG A 161 21.24 -1.74 -1.32
CA ARG A 161 20.85 -3.17 -1.28
C ARG A 161 21.54 -4.04 -2.34
N GLN A 162 22.06 -3.43 -3.41
CA GLN A 162 22.75 -4.12 -4.50
C GLN A 162 24.24 -4.29 -4.26
N TYR A 163 24.86 -3.53 -3.33
CA TYR A 163 26.31 -3.44 -3.16
C TYR A 163 26.95 -4.77 -2.75
N THR A 164 26.41 -5.42 -1.73
CA THR A 164 26.93 -6.69 -1.23
C THR A 164 26.90 -7.78 -2.30
N ALA A 165 25.76 -7.95 -2.98
CA ALA A 165 25.61 -8.96 -4.02
C ALA A 165 26.55 -8.70 -5.22
N ALA A 166 26.71 -7.44 -5.63
CA ALA A 166 27.65 -7.07 -6.69
C ALA A 166 29.09 -7.37 -6.31
N LEU A 167 29.53 -7.03 -5.09
CA LEU A 167 30.86 -7.34 -4.59
C LEU A 167 31.13 -8.85 -4.49
N GLU A 168 30.15 -9.62 -4.01
CA GLU A 168 30.27 -11.09 -3.93
C GLU A 168 30.41 -11.71 -5.31
N ASN A 169 29.62 -11.25 -6.29
CA ASN A 169 29.73 -11.70 -7.68
C ASN A 169 31.11 -11.38 -8.27
N MET A 170 31.62 -10.16 -8.07
CA MET A 170 32.95 -9.74 -8.52
C MET A 170 34.06 -10.55 -7.84
N ARG A 171 34.02 -10.76 -6.52
CA ARG A 171 34.99 -11.57 -5.77
C ARG A 171 34.99 -13.03 -6.24
N HIS A 172 33.82 -13.61 -6.47
CA HIS A 172 33.68 -14.97 -6.99
C HIS A 172 34.33 -15.09 -8.36
N ASN A 173 34.05 -14.17 -9.27
CA ASN A 173 34.63 -14.18 -10.62
C ASN A 173 36.15 -13.86 -10.60
N HIS A 174 36.59 -12.96 -9.74
CA HIS A 174 38.01 -12.65 -9.57
C HIS A 174 38.81 -13.90 -9.14
N ARG A 175 38.33 -14.67 -8.16
CA ARG A 175 38.93 -15.94 -7.77
C ARG A 175 39.02 -16.98 -8.90
N ARG A 176 38.03 -17.00 -9.81
CA ARG A 176 37.93 -17.98 -10.90
C ARG A 176 38.69 -17.56 -12.17
N ARG A 177 38.69 -16.27 -12.48
CA ARG A 177 39.14 -15.74 -13.78
C ARG A 177 40.34 -14.78 -13.63
N GLY A 178 40.79 -14.45 -12.42
CA GLY A 178 41.84 -13.47 -12.15
C GLY A 178 41.44 -12.00 -12.38
N ILE A 179 40.19 -11.75 -12.75
CA ILE A 179 39.68 -10.41 -13.05
C ILE A 179 38.31 -10.19 -12.41
N PRO A 180 38.02 -8.98 -11.86
CA PRO A 180 36.69 -8.66 -11.32
C PRO A 180 35.72 -8.41 -12.47
N VAL A 181 34.66 -9.22 -12.55
CA VAL A 181 33.60 -9.07 -13.55
C VAL A 181 32.23 -9.31 -12.92
N ILE A 182 31.23 -8.64 -13.47
CA ILE A 182 29.79 -8.95 -13.25
C ILE A 182 29.29 -9.58 -14.56
N GLY A 183 28.68 -10.77 -14.48
CA GLY A 183 28.22 -11.49 -15.65
C GLY A 183 27.09 -10.75 -16.40
N ALA A 184 26.97 -11.00 -17.71
CA ALA A 184 26.01 -10.31 -18.59
C ALA A 184 24.56 -10.37 -18.09
N GLY A 185 24.12 -11.53 -17.58
CA GLY A 185 22.75 -11.66 -17.03
C GLY A 185 22.50 -10.76 -15.83
N GLU A 186 23.50 -10.60 -14.94
CA GLU A 186 23.40 -9.70 -13.79
C GLU A 186 23.47 -8.24 -14.21
N ARG A 187 24.37 -7.87 -15.13
CA ARG A 187 24.41 -6.50 -15.68
C ARG A 187 23.06 -6.10 -16.30
N PHE A 188 22.41 -7.03 -17.01
CA PHE A 188 21.10 -6.74 -17.58
C PHE A 188 20.03 -6.53 -16.49
N ARG A 189 20.00 -7.38 -15.44
CA ARG A 189 19.09 -7.17 -14.29
C ARG A 189 19.33 -5.83 -13.60
N LEU A 190 20.59 -5.46 -13.40
CA LEU A 190 20.95 -4.15 -12.85
C LEU A 190 20.51 -2.99 -13.75
N ALA A 191 20.61 -3.12 -15.07
CA ALA A 191 20.13 -2.11 -16.01
C ALA A 191 18.60 -1.97 -15.99
N VAL A 192 17.87 -3.08 -15.86
CA VAL A 192 16.39 -3.04 -15.66
C VAL A 192 16.06 -2.28 -14.37
N ALA A 193 16.70 -2.65 -13.25
CA ALA A 193 16.50 -1.97 -11.97
C ALA A 193 16.87 -0.48 -12.03
N ALA A 194 17.89 -0.13 -12.81
CA ALA A 194 18.29 1.26 -13.02
C ALA A 194 17.21 2.09 -13.74
N PHE A 195 16.60 1.54 -14.80
CA PHE A 195 15.47 2.20 -15.48
C PHE A 195 14.22 2.25 -14.61
N GLU A 196 13.96 1.22 -13.80
CA GLU A 196 12.87 1.23 -12.83
C GLU A 196 13.06 2.35 -11.78
N ALA A 197 14.28 2.53 -11.27
CA ALA A 197 14.61 3.60 -10.32
C ALA A 197 14.42 5.00 -10.93
N VAL A 198 14.90 5.21 -12.18
CA VAL A 198 14.70 6.49 -12.90
C VAL A 198 13.21 6.75 -13.14
N THR A 199 12.45 5.72 -13.56
CA THR A 199 11.01 5.86 -13.81
C THR A 199 10.26 6.23 -12.54
N ALA A 200 10.57 5.60 -11.42
CA ALA A 200 9.95 5.91 -10.12
C ALA A 200 10.28 7.35 -9.68
N TYR A 201 11.53 7.76 -9.86
CA TYR A 201 11.98 9.11 -9.55
C TYR A 201 11.27 10.18 -10.40
N ASP A 202 11.25 10.00 -11.73
CA ASP A 202 10.59 10.92 -12.66
C ASP A 202 9.06 10.95 -12.41
N ALA A 203 8.45 9.81 -12.06
CA ALA A 203 7.04 9.74 -11.68
C ALA A 203 6.74 10.58 -10.43
N ALA A 204 7.59 10.51 -9.41
CA ALA A 204 7.43 11.31 -8.19
C ALA A 204 7.53 12.82 -8.48
N VAL A 205 8.53 13.23 -9.28
CA VAL A 205 8.70 14.62 -9.72
C VAL A 205 7.49 15.09 -10.51
N SER A 206 7.05 14.31 -11.51
CA SER A 206 5.89 14.64 -12.36
C SER A 206 4.59 14.76 -11.57
N ASN A 207 4.34 13.82 -10.65
CA ASN A 207 3.15 13.85 -9.80
C ASN A 207 3.15 15.07 -8.86
N PHE A 208 4.30 15.42 -8.29
CA PHE A 208 4.43 16.59 -7.44
C PHE A 208 4.16 17.88 -8.21
N LEU A 209 4.90 18.12 -9.30
CA LEU A 209 4.76 19.35 -10.09
C LEU A 209 3.35 19.47 -10.69
N GLY A 210 2.80 18.36 -11.19
CA GLY A 210 1.44 18.32 -11.72
C GLY A 210 0.34 18.55 -10.69
N SER A 211 0.64 18.41 -9.38
CA SER A 211 -0.30 18.68 -8.30
C SER A 211 -0.35 20.15 -7.88
N VAL A 212 0.63 20.96 -8.26
CA VAL A 212 0.70 22.39 -7.90
C VAL A 212 -0.44 23.14 -8.59
N VAL A 213 -1.26 23.84 -7.81
CA VAL A 213 -2.34 24.68 -8.33
C VAL A 213 -1.78 26.07 -8.60
N LEU A 214 -1.79 26.47 -9.86
CA LEU A 214 -1.46 27.85 -10.21
C LEU A 214 -2.71 28.71 -10.08
N PRO A 215 -2.61 29.95 -9.54
CA PRO A 215 -3.71 30.90 -9.55
C PRO A 215 -4.11 31.21 -11.00
N ALA A 216 -5.38 31.57 -11.20
CA ALA A 216 -5.85 31.99 -12.52
C ALA A 216 -5.00 33.20 -12.98
N GLU A 217 -4.57 33.19 -14.25
CA GLU A 217 -3.85 34.32 -14.85
C GLU A 217 -4.78 35.55 -14.81
N GLU A 218 -4.45 36.51 -13.95
CA GLU A 218 -4.99 37.86 -14.09
C GLU A 218 -4.03 38.64 -15.02
N GLU A 219 -4.55 39.09 -16.16
CA GLU A 219 -3.82 39.95 -17.11
C GLU A 219 -3.24 41.16 -16.35
N ASP A 220 -1.93 41.25 -16.17
CA ASP A 220 -1.17 42.37 -15.53
C ASP A 220 -0.62 42.10 -14.12
N GLN A 221 -0.52 40.90 -13.58
CA GLN A 221 0.10 40.69 -12.29
C GLN A 221 1.53 40.14 -12.33
N ALA A 222 2.33 40.56 -11.35
CA ALA A 222 3.61 39.97 -10.98
C ALA A 222 3.49 38.44 -10.82
N LEU A 223 4.63 37.72 -10.98
CA LEU A 223 4.70 36.28 -10.78
C LEU A 223 3.83 35.82 -9.60
N PRO A 224 3.00 34.76 -9.77
CA PRO A 224 2.18 34.20 -8.70
C PRO A 224 2.98 34.01 -7.41
N SER A 225 2.38 34.29 -6.26
CA SER A 225 3.03 34.19 -4.93
C SER A 225 3.64 32.82 -4.65
N VAL A 226 3.08 31.74 -5.27
CA VAL A 226 3.63 30.39 -5.20
C VAL A 226 5.08 30.31 -5.73
N PHE A 227 5.50 31.21 -6.60
CA PHE A 227 6.89 31.33 -7.09
C PHE A 227 7.72 32.36 -6.31
N CYS A 228 7.15 32.97 -5.29
CA CYS A 228 7.78 33.98 -4.44
C CYS A 228 8.00 33.51 -3.00
N GLY A 229 8.24 32.20 -2.80
CA GLY A 229 8.53 31.60 -1.48
C GLY A 229 7.31 31.18 -0.68
N GLU A 230 6.09 31.30 -1.23
CA GLU A 230 4.89 30.75 -0.59
C GLU A 230 4.76 29.24 -0.84
N ARG A 231 4.01 28.60 0.05
CA ARG A 231 3.71 27.17 -0.08
C ARG A 231 2.76 26.93 -1.25
N PRO A 232 3.01 25.94 -2.11
CA PRO A 232 2.10 25.64 -3.18
C PRO A 232 0.81 25.04 -2.64
N GLN A 233 -0.34 25.57 -3.06
CA GLN A 233 -1.59 24.85 -2.96
C GLN A 233 -1.50 23.64 -3.92
N ARG A 234 -1.95 22.47 -3.45
CA ARG A 234 -1.85 21.23 -4.24
C ARG A 234 -3.23 20.63 -4.46
N THR A 235 -3.47 20.12 -5.67
CA THR A 235 -4.62 19.28 -5.98
C THR A 235 -4.31 17.81 -5.66
N VAL A 236 -5.31 17.09 -5.17
CA VAL A 236 -5.22 15.64 -4.98
C VAL A 236 -5.22 14.89 -6.31
N PHE A 237 -5.89 15.45 -7.34
CA PHE A 237 -6.04 14.85 -8.66
C PHE A 237 -5.35 15.71 -9.72
N PRO A 238 -4.05 15.49 -9.98
CA PRO A 238 -3.30 16.21 -11.02
C PRO A 238 -3.79 15.82 -12.43
N SER A 239 -3.47 16.67 -13.43
CA SER A 239 -3.85 16.44 -14.82
C SER A 239 -3.28 15.16 -15.43
N GLN A 240 -2.11 14.72 -14.95
CA GLN A 240 -1.49 13.45 -15.29
C GLN A 240 -1.04 12.76 -14.01
N ARG A 241 -1.23 11.44 -13.94
CA ARG A 241 -0.83 10.63 -12.80
C ARG A 241 0.01 9.44 -13.24
N SER A 242 1.15 9.26 -12.62
CA SER A 242 2.04 8.12 -12.79
C SER A 242 2.06 7.26 -11.54
N MET A 243 1.90 5.95 -11.70
CA MET A 243 1.91 4.97 -10.61
C MET A 243 2.92 3.88 -10.90
N CYS A 244 3.78 3.59 -9.94
CA CYS A 244 4.80 2.56 -10.03
C CYS A 244 4.52 1.44 -9.02
N PHE A 245 4.47 0.21 -9.52
CA PHE A 245 4.27 -0.98 -8.70
C PHE A 245 5.41 -1.98 -8.89
N VAL A 246 5.83 -2.63 -7.82
CA VAL A 246 6.85 -3.68 -7.85
C VAL A 246 6.19 -5.05 -7.81
N LYS A 247 6.55 -5.92 -8.76
CA LYS A 247 6.06 -7.29 -8.78
C LYS A 247 6.55 -8.06 -7.56
N VAL A 248 5.62 -8.64 -6.82
CA VAL A 248 5.92 -9.54 -5.70
C VAL A 248 6.10 -10.97 -6.18
N ARG A 249 5.14 -11.46 -6.98
CA ARG A 249 5.17 -12.83 -7.54
C ARG A 249 4.13 -13.01 -8.64
N ASP A 250 4.32 -14.06 -9.45
CA ASP A 250 3.25 -14.58 -10.30
C ASP A 250 2.24 -15.33 -9.44
N LEU A 251 0.97 -15.28 -9.85
CA LEU A 251 -0.10 -16.08 -9.27
C LEU A 251 -0.47 -17.21 -10.24
N ARG A 252 -0.95 -18.32 -9.68
CA ARG A 252 -1.29 -19.49 -10.49
C ARG A 252 -2.31 -19.19 -11.58
N TYR A 253 -3.31 -18.33 -11.29
CA TYR A 253 -4.29 -17.77 -12.20
C TYR A 253 -4.97 -16.58 -11.53
N GLY A 254 -5.78 -15.84 -12.28
CA GLY A 254 -6.54 -14.70 -11.79
C GLY A 254 -7.80 -15.11 -11.03
N GLU A 255 -8.84 -14.30 -11.13
CA GLU A 255 -10.15 -14.62 -10.55
C GLU A 255 -10.70 -15.95 -11.12
N ASN A 256 -10.46 -16.17 -12.41
CA ASN A 256 -10.84 -17.40 -13.12
C ASN A 256 -9.60 -18.14 -13.66
N PRO A 257 -9.67 -19.49 -13.81
CA PRO A 257 -8.52 -20.32 -14.18
C PRO A 257 -7.87 -19.98 -15.53
N HIS A 258 -8.58 -19.38 -16.46
CA HIS A 258 -8.07 -18.98 -17.77
C HIS A 258 -7.36 -17.62 -17.77
N GLN A 259 -7.43 -16.87 -16.67
CA GLN A 259 -6.82 -15.55 -16.54
C GLN A 259 -5.42 -15.65 -15.93
N ARG A 260 -4.43 -15.02 -16.56
CA ARG A 260 -3.10 -14.86 -15.96
C ARG A 260 -3.12 -13.74 -14.94
N ALA A 261 -2.37 -13.90 -13.85
CA ALA A 261 -2.29 -12.91 -12.80
C ALA A 261 -0.92 -12.84 -12.14
N ALA A 262 -0.64 -11.70 -11.53
CA ALA A 262 0.51 -11.48 -10.66
C ALA A 262 0.13 -10.52 -9.53
N LEU A 263 0.81 -10.65 -8.41
CA LEU A 263 0.70 -9.71 -7.30
C LEU A 263 1.78 -8.64 -7.45
N TYR A 264 1.37 -7.40 -7.37
CA TYR A 264 2.25 -6.23 -7.27
C TYR A 264 2.02 -5.53 -5.93
N ARG A 265 2.98 -4.75 -5.50
CA ARG A 265 2.90 -3.89 -4.32
C ARG A 265 3.34 -2.46 -4.66
N ASP A 266 2.95 -1.52 -3.84
CA ASP A 266 3.47 -0.15 -3.89
C ASP A 266 4.99 -0.13 -3.65
N LEU A 267 5.65 0.94 -4.07
CA LEU A 267 7.09 1.16 -3.80
C LEU A 267 7.36 1.18 -2.29
N ALA A 268 6.51 1.86 -1.54
CA ALA A 268 6.52 1.93 -0.08
C ALA A 268 5.21 1.37 0.49
N PRO A 269 5.07 0.03 0.62
CA PRO A 269 3.84 -0.57 1.12
C PRO A 269 3.61 -0.21 2.58
N VAL A 270 2.35 0.03 2.93
CA VAL A 270 1.94 0.33 4.30
C VAL A 270 2.28 -0.85 5.21
N PRO A 271 3.00 -0.63 6.34
CA PRO A 271 3.26 -1.67 7.31
C PRO A 271 1.94 -2.30 7.82
N GLY A 272 1.93 -3.63 7.94
CA GLY A 272 0.74 -4.36 8.38
C GLY A 272 -0.30 -4.59 7.28
N SER A 273 0.01 -4.31 6.02
CA SER A 273 -0.83 -4.68 4.87
C SER A 273 -0.68 -6.15 4.47
N ILE A 274 -1.66 -6.68 3.75
CA ILE A 274 -1.67 -8.09 3.30
C ILE A 274 -0.48 -8.45 2.41
N VAL A 275 0.05 -7.50 1.64
CA VAL A 275 1.22 -7.72 0.77
C VAL A 275 2.51 -7.96 1.55
N GLY A 276 2.58 -7.51 2.80
CA GLY A 276 3.67 -7.74 3.74
C GLY A 276 3.50 -9.00 4.62
N ALA A 277 2.42 -9.75 4.44
CA ALA A 277 2.12 -10.93 5.24
C ALA A 277 3.20 -12.02 5.10
N LYS A 278 3.61 -12.60 6.22
CA LYS A 278 4.46 -13.80 6.23
C LYS A 278 3.59 -15.05 6.20
N GLN A 279 3.66 -15.81 5.13
CA GLN A 279 3.01 -17.12 5.07
C GLN A 279 3.83 -18.14 5.88
N LEU A 280 3.21 -18.73 6.89
CA LEU A 280 3.83 -19.71 7.80
C LEU A 280 3.61 -21.15 7.34
N GLN A 281 2.49 -21.42 6.66
CA GLN A 281 2.07 -22.74 6.24
C GLN A 281 1.18 -22.67 4.99
N GLY A 282 1.03 -23.80 4.30
CA GLY A 282 0.01 -24.04 3.28
C GLY A 282 0.49 -23.83 1.85
N LYS A 283 -0.47 -24.00 0.93
CA LYS A 283 -0.26 -23.80 -0.52
C LYS A 283 -0.07 -22.32 -0.84
N GLU A 284 0.40 -22.02 -2.05
CA GLU A 284 0.45 -20.65 -2.56
C GLU A 284 -0.94 -19.98 -2.51
N LEU A 285 -0.93 -18.68 -2.24
CA LEU A 285 -2.14 -17.85 -2.25
C LEU A 285 -2.60 -17.65 -3.69
N SER A 286 -3.89 -17.84 -3.94
CA SER A 286 -4.54 -17.49 -5.20
C SER A 286 -4.94 -16.02 -5.22
N PHE A 287 -5.35 -15.52 -6.39
CA PHE A 287 -5.94 -14.20 -6.57
C PHE A 287 -7.11 -13.97 -5.62
N ASN A 288 -8.07 -14.92 -5.59
CA ASN A 288 -9.25 -14.84 -4.74
C ASN A 288 -8.89 -14.91 -3.24
N ASN A 289 -7.88 -15.74 -2.87
CA ASN A 289 -7.42 -15.76 -1.48
C ASN A 289 -6.88 -14.41 -1.02
N LEU A 290 -6.16 -13.68 -1.90
CA LEU A 290 -5.62 -12.36 -1.58
C LEU A 290 -6.74 -11.32 -1.44
N ALA A 291 -7.73 -11.31 -2.34
CA ALA A 291 -8.86 -10.39 -2.28
C ALA A 291 -9.72 -10.61 -1.03
N ASP A 292 -10.04 -11.88 -0.71
CA ASP A 292 -10.78 -12.23 0.50
C ASP A 292 -9.97 -11.92 1.77
N ALA A 293 -8.66 -12.19 1.76
CA ALA A 293 -7.75 -11.94 2.87
C ALA A 293 -7.62 -10.45 3.18
N ASP A 294 -7.51 -9.61 2.15
CA ASP A 294 -7.46 -8.15 2.29
C ASP A 294 -8.73 -7.62 2.95
N THR A 295 -9.89 -8.03 2.46
CA THR A 295 -11.18 -7.65 3.05
C THR A 295 -11.31 -8.13 4.52
N ALA A 296 -10.91 -9.37 4.81
CA ALA A 296 -11.01 -9.92 6.16
C ALA A 296 -10.07 -9.19 7.14
N TRP A 297 -8.85 -8.93 6.68
CA TRP A 297 -7.84 -8.25 7.48
C TRP A 297 -8.22 -6.80 7.75
N ASP A 298 -8.68 -6.07 6.75
CA ASP A 298 -9.15 -4.70 6.91
C ASP A 298 -10.35 -4.59 7.85
N CYS A 299 -11.32 -5.47 7.70
CA CYS A 299 -12.49 -5.49 8.57
C CYS A 299 -12.10 -5.77 10.02
N VAL A 300 -11.30 -6.81 10.29
CA VAL A 300 -10.99 -7.22 11.68
C VAL A 300 -10.19 -6.16 12.44
N GLN A 301 -9.38 -5.37 11.73
CA GLN A 301 -8.59 -4.31 12.36
C GLN A 301 -9.41 -3.05 12.70
N SER A 302 -10.65 -2.94 12.23
CA SER A 302 -11.55 -1.85 12.62
C SER A 302 -12.08 -2.00 14.06
N PHE A 303 -11.84 -3.15 14.72
CA PHE A 303 -12.29 -3.46 16.07
C PHE A 303 -11.16 -3.40 17.09
N GLU A 304 -11.46 -2.85 18.27
CA GLU A 304 -10.49 -2.77 19.39
C GLU A 304 -10.49 -4.02 20.27
N ARG A 305 -11.66 -4.60 20.51
CA ARG A 305 -11.80 -5.84 21.26
C ARG A 305 -11.28 -7.05 20.47
N PRO A 306 -10.96 -8.18 21.13
CA PRO A 306 -10.66 -9.41 20.42
C PRO A 306 -11.80 -9.76 19.47
N SER A 307 -11.50 -9.80 18.18
CA SER A 307 -12.52 -9.94 17.12
C SER A 307 -12.11 -10.97 16.08
N CYS A 308 -13.13 -11.57 15.47
CA CYS A 308 -13.02 -12.51 14.37
C CYS A 308 -13.90 -12.04 13.20
N VAL A 309 -13.35 -12.10 12.01
CA VAL A 309 -14.05 -11.83 10.74
C VAL A 309 -13.90 -13.03 9.83
N ILE A 310 -15.01 -13.51 9.30
CA ILE A 310 -15.08 -14.57 8.30
C ILE A 310 -15.54 -13.97 6.99
N VAL A 311 -14.77 -14.16 5.92
CA VAL A 311 -15.02 -13.60 4.59
C VAL A 311 -15.19 -14.70 3.56
N LYS A 312 -16.14 -14.51 2.68
CA LYS A 312 -16.37 -15.33 1.49
C LYS A 312 -16.70 -14.42 0.31
N HIS A 313 -15.95 -14.56 -0.80
CA HIS A 313 -16.14 -13.75 -2.02
C HIS A 313 -16.11 -12.24 -1.74
N ALA A 314 -15.07 -11.81 -1.02
CA ALA A 314 -14.84 -10.42 -0.60
C ALA A 314 -16.01 -9.78 0.19
N ASN A 315 -16.86 -10.59 0.81
CA ASN A 315 -17.90 -10.13 1.74
C ASN A 315 -17.73 -10.81 3.10
N PRO A 316 -17.77 -10.08 4.22
CA PRO A 316 -18.00 -10.66 5.53
C PRO A 316 -19.30 -11.49 5.54
N CYS A 317 -19.22 -12.73 6.01
CA CYS A 317 -20.37 -13.60 6.25
C CYS A 317 -20.59 -13.87 7.74
N GLY A 318 -19.65 -13.47 8.59
CA GLY A 318 -19.77 -13.51 10.05
C GLY A 318 -18.70 -12.64 10.70
N VAL A 319 -19.11 -11.77 11.61
CA VAL A 319 -18.21 -10.89 12.38
C VAL A 319 -18.64 -10.88 13.83
N ALA A 320 -17.69 -11.00 14.75
CA ALA A 320 -17.99 -10.85 16.16
C ALA A 320 -16.78 -10.41 16.98
N SER A 321 -17.05 -9.73 18.08
CA SER A 321 -16.12 -9.48 19.18
C SER A 321 -16.45 -10.38 20.38
N GLY A 322 -15.43 -10.67 21.18
CA GLY A 322 -15.56 -11.48 22.39
C GLY A 322 -14.52 -11.14 23.45
N ASN A 323 -14.48 -11.93 24.52
CA ASN A 323 -13.46 -11.78 25.56
C ASN A 323 -12.10 -12.39 25.14
N GLY A 324 -12.11 -13.18 24.05
CA GLY A 324 -10.93 -13.78 23.46
C GLY A 324 -11.21 -14.31 22.04
N PRO A 325 -10.16 -14.78 21.33
CA PRO A 325 -10.29 -15.23 19.94
C PRO A 325 -11.30 -16.38 19.77
N LEU A 326 -11.35 -17.34 20.69
CA LEU A 326 -12.28 -18.48 20.62
C LEU A 326 -13.75 -18.05 20.66
N GLU A 327 -14.09 -17.15 21.59
CA GLU A 327 -15.47 -16.64 21.71
C GLU A 327 -15.85 -15.85 20.45
N ALA A 328 -14.97 -14.94 20.02
CA ALA A 328 -15.16 -14.16 18.80
C ALA A 328 -15.38 -15.07 17.57
N TYR A 329 -14.58 -16.14 17.44
CA TYR A 329 -14.74 -17.10 16.36
C TYR A 329 -16.09 -17.82 16.40
N ARG A 330 -16.48 -18.36 17.56
CA ARG A 330 -17.74 -19.10 17.70
C ARG A 330 -18.95 -18.24 17.36
N LYS A 331 -18.95 -17.00 17.85
CA LYS A 331 -19.99 -16.02 17.54
C LYS A 331 -20.02 -15.67 16.04
N ALA A 332 -18.86 -15.37 15.44
CA ALA A 332 -18.78 -15.04 14.02
C ALA A 332 -19.23 -16.22 13.14
N PHE A 333 -18.80 -17.43 13.47
CA PHE A 333 -19.18 -18.65 12.74
C PHE A 333 -20.67 -18.95 12.81
N ALA A 334 -21.32 -18.68 13.95
CA ALA A 334 -22.74 -18.92 14.13
C ALA A 334 -23.64 -18.08 13.23
N CYS A 335 -23.13 -16.95 12.69
CA CYS A 335 -23.90 -16.04 11.82
C CYS A 335 -24.30 -16.72 10.49
N ASP A 336 -23.36 -17.41 9.85
CA ASP A 336 -23.60 -18.11 8.56
C ASP A 336 -22.61 -19.28 8.42
N PRO A 337 -22.85 -20.40 9.11
CA PRO A 337 -21.97 -21.57 9.04
C PRO A 337 -21.80 -22.13 7.63
N THR A 338 -22.85 -22.00 6.81
CA THR A 338 -22.85 -22.49 5.41
C THR A 338 -21.87 -21.71 4.56
N SER A 339 -21.92 -20.38 4.60
CA SER A 339 -21.02 -19.52 3.83
C SER A 339 -19.58 -19.54 4.39
N ALA A 340 -19.42 -19.77 5.70
CA ALA A 340 -18.11 -19.85 6.34
C ALA A 340 -17.25 -21.03 5.86
N PHE A 341 -17.87 -22.09 5.28
CA PHE A 341 -17.17 -23.23 4.74
C PHE A 341 -16.25 -22.81 3.58
N GLY A 342 -14.94 -23.08 3.71
CA GLY A 342 -13.93 -22.70 2.73
C GLY A 342 -13.70 -21.17 2.65
N GLY A 343 -14.04 -20.44 3.70
CA GLY A 343 -13.81 -19.01 3.80
C GLY A 343 -12.40 -18.65 4.26
N VAL A 344 -12.15 -17.36 4.35
CA VAL A 344 -10.98 -16.72 4.93
C VAL A 344 -11.35 -16.19 6.31
N ILE A 345 -10.52 -16.48 7.32
CA ILE A 345 -10.77 -16.07 8.71
C ILE A 345 -9.62 -15.18 9.18
N ALA A 346 -9.95 -14.01 9.71
CA ALA A 346 -8.99 -13.07 10.28
C ALA A 346 -9.29 -12.77 11.76
N PHE A 347 -8.23 -12.64 12.53
CA PHE A 347 -8.25 -12.24 13.94
C PHE A 347 -7.36 -11.01 14.17
N ASN A 348 -7.75 -10.13 15.07
CA ASN A 348 -6.93 -8.99 15.49
C ASN A 348 -6.10 -9.25 16.76
N ARG A 349 -6.08 -10.48 17.26
CA ARG A 349 -5.29 -10.93 18.43
C ARG A 349 -4.53 -12.19 18.10
N LYS A 350 -3.47 -12.43 18.91
CA LYS A 350 -2.70 -13.68 18.86
C LYS A 350 -3.60 -14.89 19.10
N LEU A 351 -3.40 -15.95 18.30
CA LEU A 351 -4.15 -17.19 18.41
C LEU A 351 -3.47 -18.18 19.35
N ASP A 352 -4.29 -18.79 20.20
CA ASP A 352 -3.91 -19.87 21.11
C ASP A 352 -4.27 -21.27 20.57
N ALA A 353 -3.80 -22.29 21.26
CA ALA A 353 -4.04 -23.69 20.90
C ALA A 353 -5.53 -24.08 20.92
N VAL A 354 -6.33 -23.49 21.84
CA VAL A 354 -7.75 -23.82 21.99
C VAL A 354 -8.56 -23.26 20.79
N THR A 355 -8.24 -22.04 20.38
CA THR A 355 -8.84 -21.44 19.18
C THR A 355 -8.44 -22.22 17.92
N ALA A 356 -7.16 -22.63 17.81
CA ALA A 356 -6.68 -23.44 16.70
C ALA A 356 -7.40 -24.80 16.61
N GLU A 357 -7.66 -25.44 17.73
CA GLU A 357 -8.44 -26.68 17.78
C GLU A 357 -9.87 -26.50 17.29
N ALA A 358 -10.53 -25.42 17.67
CA ALA A 358 -11.88 -25.10 17.19
C ALA A 358 -11.88 -24.85 15.66
N LEU A 359 -10.87 -24.16 15.13
CA LEU A 359 -10.69 -23.92 13.69
C LEU A 359 -10.43 -25.21 12.90
N ASN A 360 -9.89 -26.26 13.55
CA ASN A 360 -9.69 -27.55 12.91
C ASN A 360 -10.99 -28.29 12.58
N GLN A 361 -12.09 -27.92 13.23
CA GLN A 361 -13.40 -28.58 12.99
C GLN A 361 -14.03 -28.20 11.66
N GLN A 362 -13.57 -27.10 11.01
CA GLN A 362 -14.13 -26.67 9.72
C GLN A 362 -13.06 -26.63 8.64
N PHE A 363 -13.52 -26.72 7.38
CA PHE A 363 -12.68 -26.44 6.22
C PHE A 363 -12.56 -24.91 6.05
N LEU A 364 -11.32 -24.40 6.03
CA LEU A 364 -10.99 -23.00 5.75
C LEU A 364 -9.78 -22.93 4.80
N GLU A 365 -9.72 -21.90 3.97
CA GLU A 365 -8.66 -21.74 2.99
C GLU A 365 -7.50 -20.88 3.50
N VAL A 366 -7.80 -19.81 4.23
CA VAL A 366 -6.80 -18.87 4.74
C VAL A 366 -7.15 -18.50 6.19
N LEU A 367 -6.14 -18.48 7.03
CA LEU A 367 -6.18 -17.98 8.39
C LEU A 367 -5.19 -16.83 8.55
N ILE A 368 -5.63 -15.72 9.13
CA ILE A 368 -4.84 -14.51 9.32
C ILE A 368 -4.86 -14.11 10.80
N ALA A 369 -3.68 -13.87 11.35
CA ALA A 369 -3.56 -13.33 12.71
C ALA A 369 -2.28 -12.50 12.87
N PRO A 370 -2.22 -11.61 13.89
CA PRO A 370 -0.99 -10.88 14.22
C PRO A 370 0.14 -11.81 14.62
N ASP A 371 -0.18 -12.86 15.35
CA ASP A 371 0.73 -13.90 15.81
C ASP A 371 -0.03 -15.18 16.14
N LEU A 372 0.70 -16.30 16.24
CA LEU A 372 0.16 -17.59 16.69
C LEU A 372 1.13 -18.21 17.72
N SER A 373 0.60 -18.91 18.73
CA SER A 373 1.46 -19.69 19.62
C SER A 373 2.04 -20.91 18.87
N GLU A 374 3.15 -21.44 19.35
CA GLU A 374 3.78 -22.64 18.78
C GLU A 374 2.80 -23.83 18.82
N GLU A 375 2.06 -23.97 19.90
CA GLU A 375 1.04 -25.02 20.06
C GLU A 375 -0.11 -24.83 19.07
N ALA A 376 -0.52 -23.58 18.78
CA ALA A 376 -1.54 -23.29 17.78
C ALA A 376 -1.07 -23.72 16.38
N LEU A 377 0.17 -23.38 16.02
CA LEU A 377 0.77 -23.81 14.75
C LEU A 377 0.87 -25.33 14.65
N ALA A 378 1.30 -25.99 15.74
CA ALA A 378 1.37 -27.45 15.78
C ALA A 378 0.01 -28.11 15.57
N ARG A 379 -1.07 -27.54 16.14
CA ARG A 379 -2.45 -28.04 15.92
C ARG A 379 -2.92 -27.87 14.47
N LEU A 380 -2.56 -26.77 13.82
CA LEU A 380 -2.96 -26.47 12.44
C LEU A 380 -2.11 -27.26 11.41
N SER A 381 -0.96 -27.79 11.77
CA SER A 381 -0.01 -28.43 10.87
C SER A 381 -0.59 -29.62 10.08
N SER A 382 -1.59 -30.31 10.62
CA SER A 382 -2.28 -31.41 9.94
C SER A 382 -3.06 -30.95 8.71
N LYS A 383 -3.46 -29.68 8.65
CA LYS A 383 -4.16 -29.07 7.51
C LYS A 383 -3.16 -28.49 6.50
N THR A 384 -2.43 -29.35 5.80
CA THR A 384 -1.34 -28.94 4.91
C THR A 384 -1.75 -27.98 3.78
N ALA A 385 -3.03 -27.95 3.41
CA ALA A 385 -3.56 -27.04 2.39
C ALA A 385 -3.93 -25.65 2.93
N LEU A 386 -4.13 -25.52 4.27
CA LEU A 386 -4.48 -24.28 4.93
C LEU A 386 -3.32 -23.26 4.87
N ARG A 387 -3.60 -22.09 4.36
CA ARG A 387 -2.64 -20.98 4.32
C ARG A 387 -2.75 -20.20 5.62
N VAL A 388 -1.67 -20.20 6.39
CA VAL A 388 -1.58 -19.45 7.65
C VAL A 388 -0.71 -18.22 7.41
N LEU A 389 -1.30 -17.04 7.57
CA LEU A 389 -0.65 -15.75 7.37
C LEU A 389 -0.44 -15.06 8.70
N ARG A 390 0.79 -14.62 8.94
CA ARG A 390 1.12 -13.73 10.05
C ARG A 390 1.35 -12.32 9.50
N ILE A 391 0.64 -11.35 10.05
CA ILE A 391 0.81 -9.94 9.74
C ILE A 391 1.13 -9.24 11.05
N ALA A 392 2.37 -8.81 11.24
CA ALA A 392 2.74 -8.05 12.42
C ALA A 392 1.90 -6.77 12.49
N CYS A 393 1.22 -6.55 13.59
CA CYS A 393 0.62 -5.25 13.86
C CYS A 393 1.73 -4.20 13.83
N ALA A 394 1.46 -3.05 13.21
CA ALA A 394 2.32 -1.90 13.37
C ALA A 394 2.52 -1.66 14.87
N SER A 395 3.77 -1.47 15.31
CA SER A 395 4.09 -1.30 16.73
C SER A 395 3.21 -0.23 17.35
N GLU A 396 2.92 -0.36 18.65
CA GLU A 396 2.10 0.57 19.44
C GLU A 396 2.52 2.05 19.34
N ALA A 397 3.72 2.32 18.81
CA ALA A 397 4.26 3.66 18.58
C ALA A 397 3.73 4.37 17.32
N SER A 398 3.18 3.64 16.35
CA SER A 398 2.49 4.22 15.20
C SER A 398 1.01 3.87 15.32
N ASN A 399 0.17 4.87 15.48
CA ASN A 399 -1.29 4.67 15.51
C ASN A 399 -1.67 3.77 14.31
N PRO A 400 -2.11 2.50 14.53
CA PRO A 400 -2.40 1.55 13.45
C PRO A 400 -3.41 2.12 12.44
N ARG A 401 -4.22 3.10 12.90
CA ARG A 401 -5.22 3.80 12.11
C ARG A 401 -4.61 4.85 11.15
N GLN A 402 -3.46 5.46 11.47
CA GLN A 402 -2.82 6.47 10.60
C GLN A 402 -2.01 5.85 9.45
N GLY A 403 -1.47 4.65 9.62
CA GLY A 403 -0.69 3.95 8.58
C GLY A 403 -1.55 3.36 7.45
N ARG A 404 -2.84 3.11 7.69
CA ARG A 404 -3.75 2.45 6.75
C ARG A 404 -4.45 3.37 5.75
N ILE A 405 -4.45 4.68 6.03
CA ILE A 405 -5.35 5.64 5.38
C ILE A 405 -4.65 6.41 4.25
N ARG A 406 -3.43 6.04 3.89
CA ARG A 406 -2.69 6.68 2.78
C ARG A 406 -2.78 5.87 1.48
N GLY A 407 -3.96 5.37 1.16
CA GLY A 407 -4.20 4.71 -0.10
C GLY A 407 -5.34 5.37 -0.85
N GLU A 408 -5.23 5.36 -2.15
CA GLU A 408 -6.33 5.64 -3.04
C GLU A 408 -7.00 4.34 -3.41
N ASP A 409 -8.31 4.38 -3.59
CA ASP A 409 -9.07 3.28 -4.16
C ASP A 409 -9.13 3.45 -5.67
N LEU A 410 -8.75 2.39 -6.39
CA LEU A 410 -8.56 2.38 -7.83
C LEU A 410 -9.50 1.37 -8.49
N LYS A 411 -10.36 1.85 -9.38
CA LYS A 411 -11.27 0.97 -10.13
C LYS A 411 -11.07 1.11 -11.63
N ARG A 412 -10.70 0.02 -12.28
CA ARG A 412 -10.55 -0.03 -13.73
C ARG A 412 -11.91 0.04 -14.42
N ILE A 413 -12.06 0.94 -15.40
CA ILE A 413 -13.25 1.07 -16.23
C ILE A 413 -12.84 1.16 -17.70
N GLY A 414 -13.15 0.14 -18.50
CA GLY A 414 -12.80 0.15 -19.92
C GLY A 414 -11.33 0.56 -20.15
N SER A 415 -11.12 1.69 -20.82
CA SER A 415 -9.80 2.28 -21.07
C SER A 415 -9.37 3.32 -20.01
N GLY A 416 -10.17 3.51 -18.96
CA GLY A 416 -9.94 4.52 -17.93
C GLY A 416 -9.68 3.93 -16.55
N LEU A 417 -9.50 4.83 -15.59
CA LEU A 417 -9.31 4.54 -14.18
C LEU A 417 -10.14 5.54 -13.36
N LEU A 418 -10.99 5.03 -12.48
CA LEU A 418 -11.56 5.82 -11.40
C LEU A 418 -10.59 5.80 -10.23
N VAL A 419 -10.30 6.97 -9.70
CA VAL A 419 -9.44 7.16 -8.53
C VAL A 419 -10.24 7.95 -7.51
N GLN A 420 -10.26 7.49 -6.28
CA GLN A 420 -10.90 8.18 -5.16
C GLN A 420 -10.04 8.03 -3.90
N ASP A 421 -10.28 8.89 -2.93
CA ASP A 421 -9.71 8.68 -1.60
C ASP A 421 -10.28 7.38 -1.00
N ALA A 422 -9.45 6.66 -0.25
CA ALA A 422 -9.94 5.54 0.53
C ALA A 422 -11.05 6.01 1.49
N ASP A 423 -12.08 5.18 1.67
CA ASP A 423 -13.15 5.47 2.62
C ASP A 423 -12.62 5.45 4.06
N THR A 424 -12.15 6.62 4.50
CA THR A 424 -11.61 6.85 5.83
C THR A 424 -12.65 7.41 6.79
N GLY A 425 -13.91 7.54 6.35
CA GLY A 425 -15.04 8.09 7.10
C GLY A 425 -15.27 7.37 8.43
N ASP A 426 -14.20 7.26 9.23
CA ASP A 426 -14.22 6.64 10.54
C ASP A 426 -14.76 7.65 11.55
N ILE A 427 -15.86 7.30 12.10
CA ILE A 427 -16.69 8.04 13.05
C ILE A 427 -15.92 8.43 14.32
N LEU A 428 -14.75 7.82 14.55
CA LEU A 428 -13.96 7.94 15.78
C LEU A 428 -12.74 8.87 15.65
N ASN A 429 -12.49 9.48 14.50
CA ASN A 429 -11.20 10.19 14.24
C ASN A 429 -11.18 11.68 14.57
N LYS A 430 -12.07 12.21 15.39
CA LYS A 430 -11.84 13.53 16.00
C LYS A 430 -11.93 13.43 17.51
N GLY A 431 -10.78 13.10 18.13
CA GLY A 431 -10.34 13.56 19.47
C GLY A 431 -11.37 13.62 20.60
N GLY A 432 -12.40 12.83 20.57
CA GLY A 432 -13.30 12.59 21.67
C GLY A 432 -13.00 11.22 22.23
N ASP A 433 -12.31 11.19 23.34
CA ASP A 433 -12.29 10.06 24.26
C ASP A 433 -13.74 9.63 24.48
N LEU A 434 -14.15 8.51 23.85
CA LEU A 434 -15.37 7.82 24.26
C LEU A 434 -15.09 7.15 25.61
N GLY A 435 -14.47 7.92 26.50
CA GLY A 435 -14.42 7.62 27.91
C GLY A 435 -15.85 7.46 28.38
N ALA A 436 -16.11 6.44 29.15
CA ALA A 436 -17.26 5.98 29.91
C ALA A 436 -18.58 6.83 29.96
N ASP A 437 -18.62 7.98 29.28
CA ASP A 437 -19.74 8.92 29.25
C ASP A 437 -20.31 9.04 27.83
N THR A 438 -20.95 7.95 27.37
CA THR A 438 -21.71 7.90 26.11
C THR A 438 -22.94 8.83 26.10
N GLY A 439 -23.17 9.59 27.15
CA GLY A 439 -24.21 10.61 27.24
C GLY A 439 -24.00 11.82 26.32
N GLY A 440 -22.81 12.02 25.75
CA GLY A 440 -22.51 13.16 24.89
C GLY A 440 -22.80 12.97 23.39
N ILE A 441 -22.96 11.75 22.90
CA ILE A 441 -23.18 11.47 21.47
C ILE A 441 -24.64 11.69 21.03
N LEU A 442 -25.56 11.70 21.97
CA LEU A 442 -27.00 11.76 21.73
C LEU A 442 -27.64 13.02 22.30
N ASN A 443 -26.95 14.16 22.31
CA ASN A 443 -27.53 15.40 22.76
C ASN A 443 -28.57 15.92 21.75
N ASN A 444 -29.79 16.05 22.22
CA ASN A 444 -30.90 16.69 21.55
C ASN A 444 -30.49 18.05 20.95
N GLY A 445 -30.27 18.11 19.63
CA GLY A 445 -30.27 19.34 18.86
C GLY A 445 -29.08 20.30 19.03
N ALA A 446 -28.05 19.98 19.78
CA ALA A 446 -26.85 20.80 19.85
C ALA A 446 -25.90 20.50 18.67
N ASP A 447 -25.65 21.51 17.86
CA ASP A 447 -24.83 21.51 16.65
C ASP A 447 -23.34 21.26 17.02
N LEU A 448 -22.95 19.99 17.12
CA LEU A 448 -21.56 19.55 17.30
C LEU A 448 -20.89 19.34 15.96
N GLY A 449 -20.85 20.37 15.12
CA GLY A 449 -20.16 20.39 13.83
C GLY A 449 -20.62 19.27 12.87
N ALA A 450 -20.82 19.53 11.61
CA ALA A 450 -21.49 18.80 10.52
C ALA A 450 -21.27 17.27 10.35
N LYS A 451 -20.83 16.52 11.36
CA LYS A 451 -20.52 15.07 11.30
C LYS A 451 -20.81 14.29 12.59
N ALA A 452 -21.61 14.79 13.52
CA ALA A 452 -21.97 14.04 14.72
C ALA A 452 -23.20 13.16 14.47
N TRP A 453 -23.19 11.93 14.98
CA TRP A 453 -24.35 11.04 14.99
C TRP A 453 -25.50 11.69 15.76
N ARG A 454 -26.70 11.60 15.24
CA ARG A 454 -27.90 12.11 15.90
C ARG A 454 -29.01 11.09 15.90
N CYS A 455 -29.67 10.92 17.03
CA CYS A 455 -30.93 10.22 17.09
C CYS A 455 -32.02 11.12 16.51
N VAL A 456 -32.82 10.60 15.57
CA VAL A 456 -33.85 11.35 14.84
C VAL A 456 -35.28 10.94 15.21
N THR A 457 -35.44 9.91 16.05
CA THR A 457 -36.72 9.37 16.54
C THR A 457 -36.98 9.76 17.99
N HIS A 458 -38.20 9.59 18.46
CA HIS A 458 -38.60 9.82 19.85
C HIS A 458 -37.94 8.79 20.80
N ALA A 459 -37.86 7.53 20.36
CA ALA A 459 -37.13 6.48 21.08
C ALA A 459 -35.61 6.71 20.98
N LEU A 460 -34.91 6.59 22.10
CA LEU A 460 -33.46 6.70 22.17
C LEU A 460 -32.84 5.31 22.35
N PRO A 461 -31.70 5.01 21.67
CA PRO A 461 -31.01 3.75 21.88
C PRO A 461 -30.39 3.70 23.29
N SER A 462 -30.46 2.56 23.95
CA SER A 462 -29.73 2.28 25.18
C SER A 462 -28.21 2.24 24.94
N LYS A 463 -27.42 2.26 26.00
CA LYS A 463 -25.95 2.14 25.91
C LYS A 463 -25.52 0.84 25.18
N ALA A 464 -26.18 -0.27 25.46
CA ALA A 464 -25.91 -1.55 24.79
C ALA A 464 -26.25 -1.47 23.29
N GLN A 465 -27.43 -0.96 22.96
CA GLN A 465 -27.83 -0.75 21.56
C GLN A 465 -26.90 0.20 20.82
N THR A 466 -26.39 1.25 21.47
CA THR A 466 -25.42 2.17 20.86
C THR A 466 -24.11 1.45 20.52
N SER A 467 -23.62 0.57 21.40
CA SER A 467 -22.43 -0.27 21.11
C SER A 467 -22.68 -1.19 19.93
N ASP A 468 -23.82 -1.85 19.89
CA ASP A 468 -24.20 -2.75 18.81
C ASP A 468 -24.46 -2.01 17.49
N LEU A 469 -25.03 -0.81 17.51
CA LEU A 469 -25.18 0.05 16.33
C LEU A 469 -23.80 0.45 15.75
N LEU A 470 -22.85 0.83 16.61
CA LEU A 470 -21.50 1.14 16.20
C LEU A 470 -20.79 -0.08 15.60
N PHE A 471 -20.95 -1.24 16.23
CA PHE A 471 -20.43 -2.50 15.70
C PHE A 471 -21.03 -2.83 14.33
N ALA A 472 -22.35 -2.82 14.21
CA ALA A 472 -23.07 -3.11 12.96
C ALA A 472 -22.71 -2.13 11.83
N TRP A 473 -22.53 -0.86 12.17
CA TRP A 473 -22.12 0.19 11.23
C TRP A 473 -20.71 -0.07 10.67
N ARG A 474 -19.77 -0.45 11.52
CA ARG A 474 -18.41 -0.85 11.11
C ARG A 474 -18.44 -2.06 10.18
N VAL A 475 -19.29 -3.05 10.46
CA VAL A 475 -19.44 -4.23 9.58
C VAL A 475 -20.03 -3.82 8.23
N ALA A 476 -21.09 -2.96 8.23
CA ALA A 476 -21.76 -2.53 7.01
C ALA A 476 -20.81 -1.88 5.99
N LYS A 477 -19.79 -1.16 6.47
CA LYS A 477 -18.74 -0.56 5.63
C LYS A 477 -17.98 -1.57 4.76
N PHE A 478 -17.85 -2.82 5.20
CA PHE A 478 -17.08 -3.86 4.50
C PHE A 478 -17.94 -4.77 3.63
N LEU A 479 -19.26 -4.58 3.64
CA LEU A 479 -20.19 -5.33 2.80
C LEU A 479 -20.40 -4.64 1.45
N LYS A 480 -20.57 -5.45 0.42
CA LYS A 480 -20.95 -4.94 -0.90
C LYS A 480 -22.38 -4.37 -0.87
N SER A 481 -22.54 -3.17 -1.44
CA SER A 481 -23.83 -2.45 -1.51
C SER A 481 -24.86 -3.16 -2.41
N ASN A 482 -26.15 -3.05 -2.14
CA ASN A 482 -26.80 -2.57 -0.94
C ASN A 482 -26.60 -3.59 0.19
N ALA A 483 -26.34 -3.09 1.41
CA ALA A 483 -26.04 -3.93 2.55
C ALA A 483 -26.90 -3.62 3.78
N ILE A 484 -27.33 -4.70 4.46
CA ILE A 484 -28.00 -4.66 5.77
C ILE A 484 -27.29 -5.63 6.72
N VAL A 485 -27.06 -5.19 7.94
CA VAL A 485 -26.43 -5.95 9.04
C VAL A 485 -27.39 -5.97 10.23
N PHE A 486 -27.82 -7.14 10.69
CA PHE A 486 -28.39 -7.31 12.03
C PHE A 486 -27.30 -7.68 13.02
N ALA A 487 -27.29 -7.05 14.18
CA ALA A 487 -26.31 -7.34 15.25
C ALA A 487 -26.92 -7.26 16.64
N ARG A 488 -26.32 -8.00 17.58
CA ARG A 488 -26.58 -7.94 19.01
C ARG A 488 -25.37 -8.48 19.76
N ASP A 489 -25.02 -7.88 20.90
CA ASP A 489 -23.89 -8.27 21.74
C ASP A 489 -22.54 -8.34 20.94
N GLU A 490 -22.34 -7.36 20.06
CA GLU A 490 -21.21 -7.27 19.13
C GLU A 490 -21.00 -8.55 18.31
N GLN A 491 -22.08 -9.13 17.85
CA GLN A 491 -22.15 -10.28 16.95
C GLN A 491 -23.11 -9.99 15.81
N THR A 492 -22.70 -10.28 14.58
CA THR A 492 -23.63 -10.31 13.44
C THR A 492 -24.59 -11.48 13.55
N LEU A 493 -25.87 -11.23 13.35
CA LEU A 493 -26.91 -12.23 13.37
C LEU A 493 -27.40 -12.59 11.98
N GLY A 494 -27.40 -11.62 11.06
CA GLY A 494 -27.81 -11.81 9.69
C GLY A 494 -27.26 -10.70 8.80
N LEU A 495 -26.80 -11.07 7.61
CA LEU A 495 -26.14 -10.19 6.65
C LEU A 495 -26.81 -10.32 5.29
N GLY A 496 -27.19 -9.19 4.70
CA GLY A 496 -27.61 -9.10 3.31
C GLY A 496 -26.70 -8.13 2.59
N ALA A 497 -26.00 -8.58 1.54
CA ALA A 497 -25.00 -7.82 0.83
C ALA A 497 -25.12 -7.98 -0.68
N GLY A 498 -24.67 -6.96 -1.44
CA GLY A 498 -24.57 -7.02 -2.89
C GLY A 498 -25.92 -7.06 -3.60
N GLN A 499 -26.97 -6.48 -2.99
CA GLN A 499 -28.32 -6.52 -3.53
C GLN A 499 -28.68 -5.26 -4.32
N MET A 500 -29.46 -5.42 -5.40
CA MET A 500 -29.92 -4.30 -6.21
C MET A 500 -30.92 -3.40 -5.49
N SER A 501 -31.64 -3.95 -4.52
CA SER A 501 -32.54 -3.18 -3.66
C SER A 501 -32.19 -3.33 -2.18
N ARG A 502 -32.44 -2.28 -1.41
CA ARG A 502 -32.26 -2.30 0.05
C ARG A 502 -33.29 -3.20 0.75
N LEU A 503 -34.49 -3.26 0.19
CA LEU A 503 -35.53 -4.17 0.64
C LEU A 503 -35.08 -5.63 0.54
N ASP A 504 -34.45 -6.02 -0.56
CA ASP A 504 -33.96 -7.40 -0.74
C ASP A 504 -32.77 -7.68 0.19
N ALA A 505 -31.88 -6.70 0.40
CA ALA A 505 -30.83 -6.83 1.38
C ALA A 505 -31.39 -7.08 2.80
N ALA A 506 -32.44 -6.35 3.20
CA ALA A 506 -33.13 -6.57 4.47
C ALA A 506 -33.77 -7.97 4.58
N ARG A 507 -34.47 -8.40 3.52
CA ARG A 507 -35.08 -9.75 3.46
C ARG A 507 -34.06 -10.87 3.54
N ILE A 508 -32.95 -10.74 2.83
CA ILE A 508 -31.87 -11.73 2.83
C ILE A 508 -31.19 -11.79 4.21
N ALA A 509 -30.91 -10.63 4.83
CA ALA A 509 -30.34 -10.60 6.16
C ALA A 509 -31.25 -11.31 7.19
N ARG A 510 -32.56 -11.04 7.15
CA ARG A 510 -33.57 -11.73 7.97
C ARG A 510 -33.58 -13.23 7.69
N TYR A 511 -33.65 -13.64 6.43
CA TYR A 511 -33.69 -15.04 6.03
C TYR A 511 -32.47 -15.81 6.53
N LYS A 512 -31.25 -15.25 6.38
CA LYS A 512 -30.01 -15.88 6.82
C LYS A 512 -29.97 -16.05 8.34
N ALA A 513 -30.44 -15.07 9.11
CA ALA A 513 -30.53 -15.19 10.56
C ALA A 513 -31.49 -16.33 10.96
N GLN A 514 -32.66 -16.44 10.31
CA GLN A 514 -33.63 -17.51 10.55
C GLN A 514 -33.07 -18.89 10.20
N ASP A 515 -32.36 -19.00 9.06
CA ASP A 515 -31.71 -20.22 8.59
C ASP A 515 -30.61 -20.70 9.56
N ALA A 516 -29.86 -19.75 10.15
CA ALA A 516 -28.86 -20.02 11.18
C ALA A 516 -29.46 -20.28 12.58
N GLY A 517 -30.80 -20.19 12.74
CA GLY A 517 -31.46 -20.36 14.02
C GLY A 517 -31.23 -19.20 15.01
N LEU A 518 -30.82 -18.03 14.52
CA LEU A 518 -30.54 -16.85 15.33
C LEU A 518 -31.79 -15.95 15.41
N GLY A 519 -32.27 -15.71 16.64
CA GLY A 519 -33.39 -14.80 16.89
C GLY A 519 -32.96 -13.34 16.72
N LEU A 520 -33.76 -12.57 15.96
CA LEU A 520 -33.51 -11.14 15.71
C LEU A 520 -34.22 -10.22 16.72
N GLU A 521 -35.05 -10.75 17.61
CA GLU A 521 -35.76 -9.96 18.62
C GLU A 521 -34.76 -9.19 19.50
N GLY A 522 -34.95 -7.87 19.63
CA GLY A 522 -34.07 -7.00 20.40
C GLY A 522 -32.72 -6.71 19.75
N SER A 523 -32.50 -7.12 18.50
CA SER A 523 -31.29 -6.77 17.73
C SER A 523 -31.30 -5.30 17.29
N VAL A 524 -30.15 -4.84 16.83
CA VAL A 524 -30.02 -3.59 16.08
C VAL A 524 -29.78 -3.89 14.59
N ALA A 525 -30.03 -2.90 13.73
CA ALA A 525 -29.70 -3.02 12.31
C ALA A 525 -28.91 -1.82 11.79
N ALA A 526 -27.97 -2.07 10.87
CA ALA A 526 -27.24 -1.04 10.14
C ALA A 526 -27.50 -1.17 8.62
N SER A 527 -27.58 -0.02 7.95
CA SER A 527 -27.70 0.09 6.50
C SER A 527 -26.57 0.95 5.96
N ASP A 528 -25.83 0.48 4.96
CA ASP A 528 -24.70 1.16 4.33
C ASP A 528 -25.03 2.51 3.69
N ALA A 529 -26.33 2.76 3.39
CA ALA A 529 -26.88 4.03 2.90
C ALA A 529 -28.30 4.25 3.40
N PHE A 530 -28.93 5.38 3.02
CA PHE A 530 -30.28 5.75 3.46
C PHE A 530 -31.35 4.79 2.93
N PHE A 531 -32.48 4.69 3.66
CA PHE A 531 -33.69 4.03 3.17
C PHE A 531 -34.44 4.97 2.23
N PRO A 532 -34.64 4.60 0.94
CA PRO A 532 -35.38 5.42 0.01
C PRO A 532 -36.90 5.42 0.30
N PHE A 533 -37.38 4.37 0.97
CA PHE A 533 -38.78 4.14 1.35
C PHE A 533 -38.82 3.43 2.70
N ARG A 534 -39.98 3.48 3.37
CA ARG A 534 -40.19 2.83 4.67
C ARG A 534 -40.21 1.29 4.62
N ASP A 535 -40.42 0.68 3.45
CA ASP A 535 -40.58 -0.76 3.27
C ASP A 535 -39.34 -1.56 3.77
N GLY A 536 -38.14 -1.08 3.49
CA GLY A 536 -36.91 -1.69 4.01
C GLY A 536 -36.82 -1.63 5.53
N LEU A 537 -37.19 -0.49 6.14
CA LEU A 537 -37.24 -0.33 7.60
C LEU A 537 -38.30 -1.23 8.22
N GLU A 538 -39.47 -1.34 7.60
CA GLU A 538 -40.54 -2.20 8.08
C GLU A 538 -40.14 -3.66 8.18
N VAL A 539 -39.36 -4.17 7.20
CA VAL A 539 -38.79 -5.53 7.26
C VAL A 539 -37.87 -5.71 8.46
N LEU A 540 -37.05 -4.68 8.81
CA LEU A 540 -36.18 -4.74 9.99
C LEU A 540 -36.97 -4.75 11.29
N ALA A 541 -38.00 -3.89 11.38
CA ALA A 541 -38.87 -3.81 12.52
C ALA A 541 -39.69 -5.10 12.73
N ASP A 542 -40.27 -5.66 11.64
CA ASP A 542 -41.00 -6.92 11.66
C ASP A 542 -40.14 -8.13 12.01
N ALA A 543 -38.82 -8.02 11.80
CA ALA A 543 -37.84 -9.03 12.20
C ALA A 543 -37.46 -8.94 13.70
N GLY A 544 -37.84 -7.85 14.40
CA GLY A 544 -37.57 -7.65 15.82
C GLY A 544 -36.41 -6.69 16.11
N ALA A 545 -35.92 -5.93 15.13
CA ALA A 545 -34.94 -4.88 15.40
C ALA A 545 -35.55 -3.80 16.31
N CYS A 546 -34.80 -3.34 17.29
CA CYS A 546 -35.21 -2.29 18.24
C CYS A 546 -34.51 -0.94 17.99
N ALA A 547 -33.43 -0.93 17.20
CA ALA A 547 -32.74 0.28 16.80
C ALA A 547 -32.10 0.12 15.42
N VAL A 548 -31.99 1.24 14.67
CA VAL A 548 -31.46 1.26 13.32
C VAL A 548 -30.46 2.42 13.16
N ILE A 549 -29.36 2.18 12.45
CA ILE A 549 -28.38 3.19 12.06
C ILE A 549 -28.28 3.28 10.53
N GLN A 550 -28.29 4.50 10.01
CA GLN A 550 -28.18 4.81 8.59
C GLN A 550 -27.64 6.24 8.38
N PRO A 551 -27.18 6.63 7.18
CA PRO A 551 -26.69 7.98 6.94
C PRO A 551 -27.75 9.08 6.95
N GLY A 552 -29.01 8.80 6.60
CA GLY A 552 -29.98 9.84 6.27
C GLY A 552 -29.68 10.52 4.93
N GLY A 553 -30.42 11.58 4.59
CA GLY A 553 -30.23 12.36 3.37
C GLY A 553 -31.18 11.98 2.22
N SER A 554 -32.20 11.16 2.48
CA SER A 554 -33.30 10.91 1.55
C SER A 554 -34.30 12.06 1.55
N ILE A 555 -34.89 12.39 0.41
CA ILE A 555 -36.05 13.30 0.33
C ILE A 555 -37.22 12.79 1.19
N ARG A 556 -37.29 11.47 1.43
CA ARG A 556 -38.31 10.80 2.21
C ARG A 556 -37.87 10.42 3.63
N ASP A 557 -36.85 11.05 4.18
CA ASP A 557 -36.40 10.75 5.54
C ASP A 557 -37.52 10.89 6.58
N HIS A 558 -38.42 11.90 6.41
CA HIS A 558 -39.55 12.09 7.31
C HIS A 558 -40.50 10.87 7.33
N GLU A 559 -40.80 10.27 6.17
CA GLU A 559 -41.63 9.06 6.06
C GLU A 559 -41.00 7.87 6.79
N VAL A 560 -39.68 7.75 6.68
CA VAL A 560 -38.90 6.66 7.31
C VAL A 560 -38.82 6.87 8.82
N ILE A 561 -38.63 8.12 9.27
CA ILE A 561 -38.63 8.49 10.70
C ILE A 561 -40.01 8.25 11.34
N GLU A 562 -41.09 8.70 10.70
CA GLU A 562 -42.43 8.45 11.17
C GLU A 562 -42.77 6.96 11.30
N ALA A 563 -42.32 6.15 10.33
CA ALA A 563 -42.48 4.69 10.38
C ALA A 563 -41.66 4.06 11.53
N ALA A 564 -40.48 4.59 11.84
CA ALA A 564 -39.67 4.16 12.98
C ALA A 564 -40.31 4.53 14.31
N ASP A 565 -40.81 5.77 14.45
CA ASP A 565 -41.51 6.25 15.65
C ASP A 565 -42.79 5.47 15.91
N ALA A 566 -43.59 5.18 14.87
CA ALA A 566 -44.80 4.39 14.98
C ALA A 566 -44.57 2.96 15.50
N ARG A 567 -43.34 2.45 15.37
CA ARG A 567 -42.91 1.12 15.84
C ARG A 567 -42.03 1.17 17.09
N GLY A 568 -41.82 2.36 17.65
CA GLY A 568 -40.94 2.54 18.85
C GLY A 568 -39.46 2.23 18.60
N LEU A 569 -39.01 2.31 17.35
CA LEU A 569 -37.61 2.09 16.98
C LEU A 569 -36.78 3.34 17.24
N ALA A 570 -35.59 3.16 17.82
CA ALA A 570 -34.60 4.21 17.84
C ALA A 570 -33.90 4.28 16.45
N MET A 571 -33.77 5.48 15.87
CA MET A 571 -33.06 5.67 14.61
C MET A 571 -31.94 6.69 14.75
N VAL A 572 -30.75 6.30 14.31
CA VAL A 572 -29.54 7.14 14.33
C VAL A 572 -29.10 7.46 12.90
N PHE A 573 -28.89 8.74 12.63
CA PHE A 573 -28.30 9.24 11.39
C PHE A 573 -26.81 9.52 11.57
N THR A 574 -25.98 9.03 10.64
CA THR A 574 -24.52 9.22 10.65
C THR A 574 -24.06 10.37 9.78
N GLY A 575 -24.87 10.81 8.81
CA GLY A 575 -24.48 11.81 7.80
C GLY A 575 -23.42 11.33 6.78
N VAL A 576 -22.95 10.09 6.88
CA VAL A 576 -21.93 9.49 5.99
C VAL A 576 -22.42 8.12 5.53
N ARG A 577 -22.34 7.83 4.23
CA ARG A 577 -22.61 6.50 3.68
C ARG A 577 -21.32 5.74 3.38
N HIS A 578 -21.40 4.41 3.33
CA HIS A 578 -20.28 3.53 3.03
C HIS A 578 -20.62 2.59 1.87
N PHE A 579 -20.66 3.12 0.64
CA PHE A 579 -20.84 2.27 -0.54
C PHE A 579 -19.53 1.55 -0.88
N ARG A 580 -19.62 0.24 -1.11
CA ARG A 580 -18.54 -0.61 -1.61
C ARG A 580 -19.05 -1.48 -2.76
N HIS A 581 -18.39 -1.46 -3.91
CA HIS A 581 -18.77 -2.21 -5.10
C HIS A 581 -17.66 -3.17 -5.58
#